data_3794b318ef2fe7393cb52908147f37f4
#
_entry.id   3794b318ef2fe7393cb52908147f37f4
#
_cell.length_a   1.000
_cell.length_b   1.000
_cell.length_c   1.000
_cell.angle_alpha   90.00
_cell.angle_beta   90.00
_cell.angle_gamma   90.00
#
_symmetry.space_group_name_H-M   'P 1'
#
loop_
_entity.id
_entity.type
_entity.pdbx_description
1 polymer ?
#
loop_
_entity_poly.entity_id
_entity_poly.type
_entity_poly.pdbx_seq_one_letter_code
_entity_poly.pdbx_strand_id
1 'polypeptide(L)'
;ALFARARAAAPCVLVLDQLEALAPPRGSDASSEQTLDRTLSTLLSEMDGVGTSHLAPTGAALAAEPSEVAPEAELVIVIAVCQSRAALDAAILRPGRLDEHIAVGLPVESARAAILRAGTQRMPLSHDVDLAALARRTRGFSGAELLNLCREAGLGCVREEIGGGGDERGAVTAAHFEAAVARAHSIGGARESLDAGARAEPDGA
;
A
#
# COMPACT_ATOMS: atom_id res chain seq x y z
N ALA A 1 24.44 2.63 -5.08
CA ALA A 1 24.03 2.83 -6.50
C ALA A 1 22.69 3.55 -6.61
N LEU A 2 21.60 3.10 -5.92
CA LEU A 2 20.25 3.72 -6.04
C LEU A 2 20.22 5.16 -5.49
N PHE A 3 20.65 5.37 -4.25
CA PHE A 3 20.70 6.68 -3.63
C PHE A 3 21.66 7.67 -4.33
N ALA A 4 22.78 7.17 -4.87
CA ALA A 4 23.65 8.01 -5.69
C ALA A 4 22.97 8.52 -6.96
N ARG A 5 22.11 7.68 -7.59
CA ARG A 5 21.30 8.10 -8.73
C ARG A 5 20.21 9.08 -8.31
N ALA A 6 19.58 8.88 -7.15
CA ALA A 6 18.59 9.81 -6.61
C ALA A 6 19.23 11.19 -6.37
N ARG A 7 20.38 11.24 -5.69
CA ARG A 7 21.12 12.50 -5.49
C ARG A 7 21.50 13.18 -6.81
N ALA A 8 21.92 12.42 -7.81
CA ALA A 8 22.25 12.98 -9.13
C ALA A 8 21.03 13.47 -9.93
N ALA A 9 19.83 13.01 -9.56
CA ALA A 9 18.57 13.37 -10.21
C ALA A 9 17.72 14.32 -9.34
N ALA A 10 18.29 14.86 -8.27
CA ALA A 10 17.58 15.79 -7.39
C ALA A 10 17.14 17.07 -8.15
N PRO A 11 15.96 17.63 -7.82
CA PRO A 11 15.02 17.18 -6.81
C PRO A 11 14.22 15.95 -7.26
N CYS A 12 14.11 14.92 -6.42
CA CYS A 12 13.39 13.69 -6.78
C CYS A 12 12.72 13.02 -5.57
N VAL A 13 11.79 12.11 -5.88
CA VAL A 13 11.15 11.22 -4.89
C VAL A 13 11.66 9.81 -5.12
N LEU A 14 12.23 9.20 -4.10
CA LEU A 14 12.65 7.80 -4.06
C LEU A 14 11.58 6.98 -3.36
N VAL A 15 10.95 6.06 -4.08
CA VAL A 15 9.93 5.17 -3.52
C VAL A 15 10.52 3.77 -3.31
N LEU A 16 10.41 3.28 -2.08
CA LEU A 16 10.82 1.93 -1.67
C LEU A 16 9.56 1.14 -1.32
N ASP A 17 9.16 0.22 -2.18
CA ASP A 17 8.01 -0.65 -1.94
C ASP A 17 8.45 -1.94 -1.25
N GLN A 18 7.55 -2.51 -0.41
CA GLN A 18 7.82 -3.72 0.38
C GLN A 18 9.10 -3.60 1.21
N LEU A 19 9.22 -2.51 1.97
CA LEU A 19 10.44 -2.21 2.74
C LEU A 19 10.79 -3.33 3.72
N GLU A 20 9.82 -4.08 4.24
CA GLU A 20 10.02 -5.25 5.10
C GLU A 20 10.89 -6.35 4.48
N ALA A 21 10.95 -6.44 3.16
CA ALA A 21 11.84 -7.36 2.47
C ALA A 21 13.31 -6.92 2.49
N LEU A 22 13.57 -5.62 2.68
CA LEU A 22 14.91 -5.03 2.72
C LEU A 22 15.40 -4.77 4.15
N ALA A 23 14.49 -4.55 5.08
CA ALA A 23 14.75 -4.14 6.45
C ALA A 23 13.89 -4.93 7.47
N PRO A 24 13.91 -6.27 7.46
CA PRO A 24 13.17 -7.07 8.44
C PRO A 24 13.75 -6.87 9.85
N PRO A 25 12.99 -7.17 10.92
CA PRO A 25 13.49 -7.19 12.29
C PRO A 25 14.68 -8.16 12.40
N ARG A 26 15.69 -7.80 13.16
CA ARG A 26 16.88 -8.64 13.37
C ARG A 26 16.52 -9.94 14.06
N GLY A 27 17.13 -11.06 13.64
CA GLY A 27 16.89 -12.38 14.21
C GLY A 27 15.70 -13.12 13.61
N SER A 28 15.13 -12.67 12.49
CA SER A 28 13.98 -13.31 11.85
C SER A 28 14.34 -14.55 11.01
N ASP A 29 15.59 -14.73 10.58
CA ASP A 29 16.02 -15.85 9.73
C ASP A 29 17.52 -16.17 9.89
N ALA A 30 17.86 -17.36 10.40
CA ALA A 30 19.23 -17.76 10.71
C ALA A 30 20.12 -18.04 9.47
N SER A 31 19.58 -18.18 8.27
CA SER A 31 20.33 -18.58 7.07
C SER A 31 20.70 -17.45 6.12
N SER A 32 20.01 -16.30 6.20
CA SER A 32 20.22 -15.12 5.35
C SER A 32 20.65 -13.85 6.10
N GLU A 33 20.84 -13.95 7.43
CA GLU A 33 21.09 -12.81 8.34
C GLU A 33 22.24 -11.90 7.88
N GLN A 34 23.38 -12.45 7.47
CA GLN A 34 24.53 -11.61 7.10
C GLN A 34 24.29 -10.75 5.86
N THR A 35 23.48 -11.22 4.90
CA THR A 35 23.21 -10.48 3.68
C THR A 35 22.17 -9.38 3.93
N LEU A 36 21.12 -9.69 4.68
CA LEU A 36 20.09 -8.73 5.05
C LEU A 36 20.63 -7.66 6.01
N ASP A 37 21.44 -8.04 7.00
CA ASP A 37 22.10 -7.10 7.91
C ASP A 37 23.03 -6.13 7.18
N ARG A 38 23.77 -6.61 6.16
CA ARG A 38 24.58 -5.73 5.31
C ARG A 38 23.73 -4.80 4.47
N THR A 39 22.64 -5.30 3.91
CA THR A 39 21.69 -4.50 3.11
C THR A 39 21.06 -3.42 3.99
N LEU A 40 20.57 -3.79 5.17
CA LEU A 40 20.02 -2.86 6.15
C LEU A 40 21.06 -1.81 6.58
N SER A 41 22.27 -2.23 6.92
CA SER A 41 23.34 -1.31 7.33
C SER A 41 23.71 -0.32 6.22
N THR A 42 23.73 -0.79 4.97
CA THR A 42 23.97 0.08 3.80
C THR A 42 22.80 1.04 3.61
N LEU A 43 21.55 0.56 3.72
CA LEU A 43 20.35 1.39 3.60
C LEU A 43 20.35 2.50 4.67
N LEU A 44 20.62 2.15 5.92
CA LEU A 44 20.71 3.13 7.01
C LEU A 44 21.79 4.20 6.76
N SER A 45 22.99 3.79 6.32
CA SER A 45 24.06 4.72 5.99
C SER A 45 23.69 5.66 4.82
N GLU A 46 23.00 5.14 3.81
CA GLU A 46 22.57 5.96 2.66
C GLU A 46 21.45 6.92 3.06
N MET A 47 20.55 6.53 3.96
CA MET A 47 19.49 7.40 4.48
C MET A 47 20.07 8.49 5.37
N ASP A 48 21.02 8.17 6.24
CA ASP A 48 21.72 9.17 7.06
C ASP A 48 22.45 10.22 6.18
N GLY A 49 22.92 9.82 4.99
CA GLY A 49 23.52 10.71 4.00
C GLY A 49 22.54 11.60 3.23
N VAL A 50 21.25 11.28 3.22
CA VAL A 50 20.22 12.11 2.55
C VAL A 50 19.74 13.25 3.45
N GLY A 51 19.63 12.99 4.78
CA GLY A 51 19.14 13.99 5.74
C GLY A 51 20.21 14.99 6.23
N THR A 52 21.47 14.65 6.15
CA THR A 52 22.56 15.43 6.76
C THR A 52 23.15 16.51 5.85
N SER A 53 22.82 16.55 4.58
CA SER A 53 23.27 17.61 3.65
C SER A 53 22.84 19.02 4.10
N HIS A 54 21.82 19.12 4.95
CA HIS A 54 21.32 20.40 5.48
C HIS A 54 21.78 20.72 6.93
N LEU A 55 22.44 19.78 7.64
CA LEU A 55 22.72 19.91 9.07
C LEU A 55 24.20 19.77 9.45
N ALA A 56 25.12 19.62 8.50
CA ALA A 56 26.54 19.64 8.81
C ALA A 56 27.09 21.06 8.73
N PRO A 57 27.21 21.78 9.83
CA PRO A 57 28.17 22.89 9.90
C PRO A 57 29.56 22.25 9.98
N THR A 58 30.19 21.98 8.84
CA THR A 58 31.65 21.94 8.83
C THR A 58 32.10 23.23 9.43
N GLY A 59 33.02 23.18 10.39
CA GLY A 59 33.45 24.32 11.21
C GLY A 59 33.97 25.59 10.50
N ALA A 60 33.70 25.75 9.21
CA ALA A 60 33.93 26.95 8.40
C ALA A 60 32.66 27.79 8.15
N ALA A 61 31.46 27.28 8.52
CA ALA A 61 30.17 27.94 8.23
C ALA A 61 29.66 28.86 9.38
N LEU A 62 30.45 29.12 10.40
CA LEU A 62 30.10 30.06 11.47
C LEU A 62 30.10 31.55 11.03
N ALA A 63 30.34 31.84 9.76
CA ALA A 63 30.41 33.20 9.23
C ALA A 63 29.46 33.49 8.05
N ALA A 64 28.56 32.58 7.71
CA ALA A 64 27.56 32.81 6.66
C ALA A 64 26.24 33.30 7.28
N GLU A 65 25.76 34.44 6.79
CA GLU A 65 24.47 35.03 7.12
C GLU A 65 23.30 34.04 6.85
N PRO A 66 22.21 34.05 7.66
CA PRO A 66 21.12 33.08 7.58
C PRO A 66 20.16 33.38 6.41
N SER A 67 20.64 33.49 5.19
CA SER A 67 19.79 33.90 4.05
C SER A 67 20.02 33.09 2.77
N GLU A 68 20.36 31.82 2.86
CA GLU A 68 20.24 30.97 1.67
C GLU A 68 19.47 29.71 2.04
N VAL A 69 18.19 29.68 1.63
CA VAL A 69 17.39 28.47 1.41
C VAL A 69 18.28 27.51 0.67
N ALA A 70 18.54 26.34 1.27
CA ALA A 70 19.33 25.30 0.62
C ALA A 70 18.78 25.08 -0.81
N PRO A 71 19.65 25.01 -1.82
CA PRO A 71 19.19 24.94 -3.19
C PRO A 71 18.27 23.73 -3.34
N GLU A 72 17.04 23.96 -3.84
CA GLU A 72 16.05 22.91 -4.13
C GLU A 72 16.64 21.76 -4.97
N ALA A 73 17.77 22.01 -5.60
CA ALA A 73 18.52 21.08 -6.44
C ALA A 73 19.08 19.83 -5.71
N GLU A 74 19.10 19.80 -4.37
CA GLU A 74 19.62 18.64 -3.63
C GLU A 74 18.54 17.85 -2.88
N LEU A 75 17.26 18.20 -3.05
CA LEU A 75 16.17 17.58 -2.32
C LEU A 75 15.86 16.17 -2.83
N VAL A 76 16.06 15.17 -1.99
CA VAL A 76 15.59 13.80 -2.22
C VAL A 76 14.60 13.44 -1.12
N ILE A 77 13.34 13.21 -1.50
CA ILE A 77 12.29 12.73 -0.59
C ILE A 77 12.23 11.21 -0.67
N VAL A 78 12.37 10.54 0.47
CA VAL A 78 12.26 9.07 0.54
C VAL A 78 10.88 8.70 1.06
N ILE A 79 10.14 7.90 0.28
CA ILE A 79 8.85 7.33 0.65
C ILE A 79 9.00 5.82 0.69
N ALA A 80 8.67 5.21 1.83
CA ALA A 80 8.69 3.76 1.98
C ALA A 80 7.27 3.22 2.22
N VAL A 81 6.97 2.09 1.61
CA VAL A 81 5.70 1.38 1.76
C VAL A 81 5.97 0.03 2.42
N CYS A 82 5.22 -0.30 3.46
CA CYS A 82 5.28 -1.59 4.14
C CYS A 82 3.88 -2.03 4.61
N GLN A 83 3.72 -3.30 4.88
CA GLN A 83 2.45 -3.83 5.39
C GLN A 83 2.23 -3.49 6.86
N SER A 84 3.29 -3.50 7.67
CA SER A 84 3.22 -3.20 9.10
C SER A 84 4.54 -2.59 9.59
N ARG A 85 4.46 -1.61 10.49
CA ARG A 85 5.62 -1.08 11.21
C ARG A 85 6.35 -2.14 12.03
N ALA A 86 5.62 -3.11 12.57
CA ALA A 86 6.19 -4.21 13.36
C ALA A 86 7.04 -5.18 12.51
N ALA A 87 6.88 -5.17 11.18
CA ALA A 87 7.67 -5.96 10.25
C ALA A 87 8.99 -5.27 9.84
N LEU A 88 9.31 -4.11 10.40
CA LEU A 88 10.51 -3.34 10.10
C LEU A 88 11.48 -3.32 11.29
N ASP A 89 12.79 -3.29 11.00
CA ASP A 89 13.80 -3.02 12.01
C ASP A 89 13.61 -1.62 12.61
N ALA A 90 13.66 -1.54 13.95
CA ALA A 90 13.43 -0.29 14.67
C ALA A 90 14.43 0.84 14.32
N ALA A 91 15.62 0.49 13.82
CA ALA A 91 16.63 1.49 13.45
C ALA A 91 16.20 2.34 12.25
N ILE A 92 15.35 1.82 11.34
CA ILE A 92 14.92 2.55 10.16
C ILE A 92 13.83 3.59 10.49
N LEU A 93 13.12 3.38 11.61
CA LEU A 93 12.02 4.24 12.07
C LEU A 93 12.50 5.36 13.03
N ARG A 94 13.82 5.50 13.22
CA ARG A 94 14.38 6.54 14.10
C ARG A 94 14.25 7.93 13.46
N PRO A 95 14.15 8.99 14.29
CA PRO A 95 14.16 10.38 13.82
C PRO A 95 15.33 10.65 12.87
N GLY A 96 15.06 11.41 11.82
CA GLY A 96 16.02 11.73 10.76
C GLY A 96 16.14 10.68 9.65
N ARG A 97 15.29 9.61 9.69
CA ARG A 97 15.17 8.59 8.64
C ARG A 97 13.73 8.51 8.14
N LEU A 98 12.99 7.46 8.46
CA LEU A 98 11.55 7.38 8.20
C LEU A 98 10.79 7.72 9.48
N ASP A 99 10.74 8.97 9.81
CA ASP A 99 10.14 9.51 11.04
C ASP A 99 8.66 9.88 10.87
N GLU A 100 8.25 10.25 9.66
CA GLU A 100 6.86 10.51 9.35
C GLU A 100 6.13 9.21 8.98
N HIS A 101 5.08 8.87 9.72
CA HIS A 101 4.35 7.62 9.55
C HIS A 101 2.89 7.88 9.18
N ILE A 102 2.49 7.44 7.99
CA ILE A 102 1.12 7.53 7.51
C ILE A 102 0.48 6.14 7.54
N ALA A 103 -0.51 5.95 8.40
CA ALA A 103 -1.27 4.71 8.45
C ALA A 103 -2.41 4.75 7.43
N VAL A 104 -2.38 3.85 6.45
CA VAL A 104 -3.46 3.65 5.48
C VAL A 104 -4.37 2.54 5.97
N GLY A 105 -5.46 2.90 6.62
CA GLY A 105 -6.47 1.96 7.12
C GLY A 105 -7.49 1.53 6.05
N LEU A 106 -8.42 0.68 6.47
CA LEU A 106 -9.57 0.33 5.63
C LEU A 106 -10.42 1.57 5.35
N PRO A 107 -11.01 1.68 4.14
CA PRO A 107 -11.77 2.86 3.74
C PRO A 107 -13.07 2.99 4.56
N VAL A 108 -13.36 4.22 5.00
CA VAL A 108 -14.66 4.59 5.58
C VAL A 108 -15.76 4.56 4.51
N GLU A 109 -17.04 4.61 4.89
CA GLU A 109 -18.16 4.46 3.96
C GLU A 109 -18.11 5.44 2.78
N SER A 110 -17.81 6.72 3.03
CA SER A 110 -17.68 7.73 1.98
C SER A 110 -16.53 7.42 1.00
N ALA A 111 -15.41 6.92 1.52
CA ALA A 111 -14.27 6.50 0.70
C ALA A 111 -14.63 5.24 -0.11
N ARG A 112 -15.34 4.25 0.48
CA ARG A 112 -15.83 3.09 -0.27
C ARG A 112 -16.74 3.48 -1.42
N ALA A 113 -17.67 4.42 -1.19
CA ALA A 113 -18.53 4.93 -2.25
C ALA A 113 -17.74 5.65 -3.36
N ALA A 114 -16.67 6.36 -3.01
CA ALA A 114 -15.79 7.00 -3.99
C ALA A 114 -15.00 5.96 -4.80
N ILE A 115 -14.46 4.91 -4.15
CA ILE A 115 -13.75 3.80 -4.80
C ILE A 115 -14.68 3.05 -5.76
N LEU A 116 -15.92 2.73 -5.33
CA LEU A 116 -16.90 2.07 -6.18
C LEU A 116 -17.25 2.92 -7.40
N ARG A 117 -17.46 4.25 -7.24
CA ARG A 117 -17.67 5.14 -8.38
C ARG A 117 -16.50 5.16 -9.34
N ALA A 118 -15.28 5.24 -8.83
CA ALA A 118 -14.07 5.21 -9.67
C ALA A 118 -13.94 3.85 -10.40
N GLY A 119 -14.20 2.74 -9.71
CA GLY A 119 -14.12 1.39 -10.29
C GLY A 119 -15.18 1.13 -11.35
N THR A 120 -16.32 1.81 -11.28
CA THR A 120 -17.43 1.64 -12.23
C THR A 120 -17.50 2.73 -13.30
N GLN A 121 -16.63 3.73 -13.28
CA GLN A 121 -16.67 4.89 -14.17
C GLN A 121 -16.72 4.55 -15.67
N ARG A 122 -16.14 3.41 -16.06
CA ARG A 122 -16.07 2.92 -17.44
C ARG A 122 -17.04 1.78 -17.74
N MET A 123 -17.92 1.46 -16.78
CA MET A 123 -18.89 0.37 -16.92
C MET A 123 -20.27 0.96 -17.24
N PRO A 124 -21.01 0.40 -18.21
CA PRO A 124 -22.41 0.71 -18.38
C PRO A 124 -23.18 0.15 -17.18
N LEU A 125 -23.65 1.01 -16.29
CA LEU A 125 -24.47 0.62 -15.14
C LEU A 125 -25.96 0.75 -15.47
N SER A 126 -26.73 -0.23 -15.05
CA SER A 126 -28.19 -0.13 -15.04
C SER A 126 -28.64 0.88 -13.96
N HIS A 127 -29.83 1.43 -14.14
CA HIS A 127 -30.41 2.43 -13.23
C HIS A 127 -30.77 1.88 -11.84
N ASP A 128 -30.83 0.57 -11.67
CA ASP A 128 -31.09 -0.13 -10.41
C ASP A 128 -29.88 -0.20 -9.47
N VAL A 129 -28.67 0.20 -9.93
CA VAL A 129 -27.44 0.12 -9.15
C VAL A 129 -27.30 1.31 -8.21
N ASP A 130 -27.47 1.06 -6.90
CA ASP A 130 -27.18 2.04 -5.84
C ASP A 130 -25.78 1.79 -5.24
N LEU A 131 -24.78 2.55 -5.72
CA LEU A 131 -23.40 2.48 -5.20
C LEU A 131 -23.28 2.92 -3.73
N ALA A 132 -24.20 3.76 -3.23
CA ALA A 132 -24.19 4.17 -1.83
C ALA A 132 -24.69 3.03 -0.93
N ALA A 133 -25.76 2.34 -1.34
CA ALA A 133 -26.20 1.12 -0.65
C ALA A 133 -25.12 0.04 -0.64
N LEU A 134 -24.44 -0.14 -1.76
CA LEU A 134 -23.31 -1.09 -1.88
C LEU A 134 -22.17 -0.72 -0.94
N ALA A 135 -21.81 0.58 -0.81
CA ALA A 135 -20.80 1.06 0.11
C ALA A 135 -21.14 0.77 1.58
N ARG A 136 -22.43 0.86 1.96
CA ARG A 136 -22.89 0.48 3.32
C ARG A 136 -22.68 -1.01 3.58
N ARG A 137 -22.99 -1.86 2.62
CA ARG A 137 -22.94 -3.34 2.73
C ARG A 137 -21.52 -3.91 2.67
N THR A 138 -20.57 -3.17 2.12
CA THR A 138 -19.16 -3.59 1.99
C THR A 138 -18.27 -3.07 3.13
N ARG A 139 -18.83 -2.97 4.34
CA ARG A 139 -18.04 -2.60 5.53
C ARG A 139 -16.90 -3.61 5.74
N GLY A 140 -15.71 -3.11 6.00
CA GLY A 140 -14.52 -3.94 6.20
C GLY A 140 -13.76 -4.30 4.91
N PHE A 141 -14.30 -3.97 3.73
CA PHE A 141 -13.59 -4.20 2.47
C PHE A 141 -12.46 -3.20 2.27
N SER A 142 -11.31 -3.69 1.83
CA SER A 142 -10.20 -2.89 1.34
C SER A 142 -10.50 -2.27 -0.04
N GLY A 143 -9.70 -1.30 -0.46
CA GLY A 143 -9.82 -0.72 -1.80
C GLY A 143 -9.67 -1.75 -2.92
N ALA A 144 -8.75 -2.70 -2.77
CA ALA A 144 -8.53 -3.77 -3.73
C ALA A 144 -9.75 -4.71 -3.83
N GLU A 145 -10.37 -5.07 -2.71
CA GLU A 145 -11.57 -5.90 -2.69
C GLU A 145 -12.76 -5.21 -3.34
N LEU A 146 -12.92 -3.89 -3.13
CA LEU A 146 -13.97 -3.10 -3.78
C LEU A 146 -13.77 -3.02 -5.30
N LEU A 147 -12.54 -2.82 -5.77
CA LEU A 147 -12.24 -2.84 -7.21
C LEU A 147 -12.43 -4.23 -7.81
N ASN A 148 -12.07 -5.29 -7.07
CA ASN A 148 -12.34 -6.66 -7.50
C ASN A 148 -13.85 -6.94 -7.57
N LEU A 149 -14.64 -6.42 -6.63
CA LEU A 149 -16.10 -6.49 -6.65
C LEU A 149 -16.68 -5.88 -7.93
N CYS A 150 -16.21 -4.69 -8.33
CA CYS A 150 -16.63 -4.06 -9.58
C CYS A 150 -16.28 -4.94 -10.79
N ARG A 151 -15.05 -5.48 -10.82
CA ARG A 151 -14.62 -6.38 -11.90
C ARG A 151 -15.46 -7.65 -11.98
N GLU A 152 -15.74 -8.29 -10.85
CA GLU A 152 -16.56 -9.51 -10.80
C GLU A 152 -18.02 -9.26 -11.24
N ALA A 153 -18.58 -8.10 -10.89
CA ALA A 153 -19.91 -7.70 -11.35
C ALA A 153 -19.91 -7.53 -12.89
N GLY A 154 -18.90 -6.84 -13.45
CA GLY A 154 -18.76 -6.72 -14.90
C GLY A 154 -18.57 -8.04 -15.62
N LEU A 155 -17.76 -8.95 -15.07
CA LEU A 155 -17.60 -10.30 -15.60
C LEU A 155 -18.89 -11.12 -15.52
N GLY A 156 -19.71 -10.90 -14.49
CA GLY A 156 -21.05 -11.50 -14.36
C GLY A 156 -21.95 -11.11 -15.53
N CYS A 157 -22.00 -9.81 -15.84
CA CYS A 157 -22.75 -9.27 -16.96
C CYS A 157 -22.30 -9.89 -18.30
N VAL A 158 -20.99 -9.94 -18.56
CA VAL A 158 -20.44 -10.54 -19.78
C VAL A 158 -20.80 -12.03 -19.90
N ARG A 159 -20.76 -12.79 -18.80
CA ARG A 159 -21.14 -14.21 -18.81
C ARG A 159 -22.63 -14.40 -19.13
N GLU A 160 -23.50 -13.54 -18.63
CA GLU A 160 -24.93 -13.55 -18.90
C GLU A 160 -25.23 -13.25 -20.37
N GLU A 161 -24.55 -12.26 -20.96
CA GLU A 161 -24.67 -11.94 -22.38
C GLU A 161 -24.24 -13.11 -23.29
N ILE A 162 -23.11 -13.74 -22.98
CA ILE A 162 -22.64 -14.92 -23.75
C ILE A 162 -23.61 -16.08 -23.61
N GLY A 163 -24.25 -16.23 -22.43
CA GLY A 163 -25.25 -17.27 -22.17
C GLY A 163 -26.63 -17.01 -22.82
N GLY A 164 -26.83 -15.84 -23.45
CA GLY A 164 -28.07 -15.50 -24.16
C GLY A 164 -29.25 -15.09 -23.28
N GLY A 165 -28.98 -14.73 -21.98
CA GLY A 165 -30.00 -14.45 -20.96
C GLY A 165 -30.28 -13.00 -20.63
N GLY A 166 -29.61 -12.02 -21.25
CA GLY A 166 -29.70 -10.61 -20.84
C GLY A 166 -30.82 -9.83 -21.55
N ASP A 167 -31.73 -9.22 -20.80
CA ASP A 167 -32.79 -8.34 -21.31
C ASP A 167 -32.27 -6.91 -21.62
N GLU A 168 -31.30 -6.42 -20.85
CA GLU A 168 -30.60 -5.13 -21.06
C GLU A 168 -29.16 -5.41 -21.54
N ARG A 169 -28.96 -5.41 -22.84
CA ARG A 169 -27.66 -5.73 -23.46
C ARG A 169 -26.53 -4.81 -22.95
N GLY A 170 -25.60 -5.41 -22.19
CA GLY A 170 -24.34 -4.79 -21.80
C GLY A 170 -24.34 -3.92 -20.56
N ALA A 171 -25.43 -3.85 -19.79
CA ALA A 171 -25.47 -3.08 -18.54
C ALA A 171 -25.27 -3.96 -17.30
N VAL A 172 -24.40 -3.52 -16.43
CA VAL A 172 -24.15 -4.17 -15.13
C VAL A 172 -25.28 -3.79 -14.17
N THR A 173 -26.04 -4.78 -13.71
CA THR A 173 -27.22 -4.63 -12.84
C THR A 173 -26.88 -4.78 -11.36
N ALA A 174 -27.81 -4.42 -10.47
CA ALA A 174 -27.70 -4.67 -9.04
C ALA A 174 -27.49 -6.16 -8.73
N ALA A 175 -28.15 -7.06 -9.47
CA ALA A 175 -28.01 -8.50 -9.29
C ALA A 175 -26.58 -9.01 -9.52
N HIS A 176 -25.84 -8.43 -10.48
CA HIS A 176 -24.43 -8.75 -10.68
C HIS A 176 -23.56 -8.37 -9.49
N PHE A 177 -23.80 -7.20 -8.89
CA PHE A 177 -23.12 -6.79 -7.67
C PHE A 177 -23.49 -7.65 -6.47
N GLU A 178 -24.74 -8.04 -6.31
CA GLU A 178 -25.20 -8.97 -5.26
C GLU A 178 -24.45 -10.30 -5.34
N ALA A 179 -24.39 -10.89 -6.52
CA ALA A 179 -23.66 -12.12 -6.76
C ALA A 179 -22.15 -11.97 -6.48
N ALA A 180 -21.57 -10.83 -6.80
CA ALA A 180 -20.17 -10.55 -6.53
C ALA A 180 -19.89 -10.38 -5.03
N VAL A 181 -20.75 -9.69 -4.28
CA VAL A 181 -20.68 -9.57 -2.81
C VAL A 181 -20.79 -10.93 -2.14
N ALA A 182 -21.75 -11.76 -2.54
CA ALA A 182 -21.92 -13.10 -1.99
C ALA A 182 -20.65 -13.97 -2.18
N ARG A 183 -20.03 -13.91 -3.37
CA ARG A 183 -18.75 -14.59 -3.63
C ARG A 183 -17.61 -14.04 -2.79
N ALA A 184 -17.50 -12.72 -2.60
CA ALA A 184 -16.46 -12.10 -1.79
C ALA A 184 -16.55 -12.55 -0.33
N HIS A 185 -17.75 -12.61 0.25
CA HIS A 185 -17.96 -13.09 1.61
C HIS A 185 -17.63 -14.59 1.76
N SER A 186 -17.94 -15.42 0.79
CA SER A 186 -17.58 -16.85 0.83
C SER A 186 -16.06 -17.07 0.82
N ILE A 187 -15.31 -16.26 0.09
CA ILE A 187 -13.85 -16.31 0.05
C ILE A 187 -13.23 -15.72 1.34
N GLY A 188 -13.80 -14.64 1.86
CA GLY A 188 -13.36 -14.00 3.12
C GLY A 188 -13.54 -14.92 4.33
N GLY A 189 -14.67 -15.56 4.47
CA GLY A 189 -14.93 -16.56 5.53
C GLY A 189 -14.01 -17.78 5.45
N ALA A 190 -13.62 -18.20 4.26
CA ALA A 190 -12.64 -19.27 4.08
C ALA A 190 -11.22 -18.83 4.47
N ARG A 191 -10.85 -17.57 4.28
CA ARG A 191 -9.55 -17.02 4.73
C ARG A 191 -9.47 -16.89 6.25
N GLU A 192 -10.49 -16.38 6.91
CA GLU A 192 -10.53 -16.30 8.38
C GLU A 192 -10.44 -17.68 9.04
N SER A 193 -11.06 -18.72 8.47
CA SER A 193 -10.96 -20.08 8.97
C SER A 193 -9.57 -20.71 8.76
N LEU A 194 -8.87 -20.37 7.67
CA LEU A 194 -7.51 -20.83 7.41
C LEU A 194 -6.50 -20.12 8.33
N ASP A 195 -6.64 -18.80 8.55
CA ASP A 195 -5.79 -18.05 9.47
C ASP A 195 -6.02 -18.45 10.95
N ALA A 196 -7.24 -18.79 11.33
CA ALA A 196 -7.55 -19.31 12.64
C ALA A 196 -6.95 -20.72 12.86
N GLY A 197 -6.94 -21.56 11.82
CA GLY A 197 -6.33 -22.89 11.83
C GLY A 197 -4.79 -22.83 11.92
N ALA A 198 -4.17 -21.89 11.22
CA ALA A 198 -2.71 -21.71 11.25
C ALA A 198 -2.18 -21.15 12.59
N ARG A 199 -3.02 -20.49 13.38
CA ARG A 199 -2.70 -20.00 14.74
C ARG A 199 -2.95 -21.06 15.85
N ALA A 200 -3.53 -22.19 15.51
CA ALA A 200 -3.94 -23.24 16.46
C ALA A 200 -3.01 -24.46 16.46
N GLU A 201 -1.85 -24.44 15.81
CA GLU A 201 -0.85 -25.48 16.01
C GLU A 201 -0.17 -25.25 17.38
N PRO A 202 -0.33 -26.16 18.35
CA PRO A 202 0.29 -26.03 19.65
C PRO A 202 1.78 -26.33 19.53
N ASP A 203 2.61 -25.47 20.15
CA ASP A 203 3.96 -25.84 20.57
C ASP A 203 3.89 -27.20 21.28
N GLY A 204 4.34 -28.24 20.64
CA GLY A 204 4.27 -29.60 21.09
C GLY A 204 5.63 -30.28 21.04
N ALA A 205 6.24 -30.37 22.24
CA ALA A 205 7.34 -31.25 22.66
C ALA A 205 8.74 -31.01 22.09
#